data_0d006bc5f6405e555eaffa4734e06d0c
#
_entry.id   0d006bc5f6405e555eaffa4734e06d0c
#
_cell.length_a   1.000
_cell.length_b   1.000
_cell.length_c   1.000
_cell.angle_alpha   90.00
_cell.angle_beta   90.00
_cell.angle_gamma   90.00
#
_symmetry.space_group_name_H-M   'P 1'
#
loop_
_entity.id
_entity.type
_entity.pdbx_description
1 polymer ?
#
loop_
_entity_poly.entity_id
_entity_poly.type
_entity_poly.pdbx_seq_one_letter_code
_entity_poly.pdbx_strand_id
1 'polypeptide(L)'
;AAGVRIVRKAADEPLRWIAENGGVNGYVVTTKVRELGVGNGYNAATEEYGDLVAQGVLDPVKVTRSALVNASSIAGMLLTTETLIVDKPEEEEPEAAGGHGHGHGH
;
A
#
# COMPACT_ATOMS: atom_id res chain seq x y z
N ALA A 1 2.27 -25.03 1.77
CA ALA A 1 2.26 -24.54 3.14
C ALA A 1 1.52 -23.20 3.23
N ALA A 2 0.70 -23.02 4.28
CA ALA A 2 -0.12 -21.81 4.47
C ALA A 2 0.74 -20.54 4.59
N GLY A 3 1.87 -20.61 5.28
CA GLY A 3 2.79 -19.48 5.44
C GLY A 3 3.36 -18.98 4.12
N VAL A 4 3.72 -19.87 3.22
CA VAL A 4 4.22 -19.50 1.88
C VAL A 4 3.14 -18.81 1.06
N ARG A 5 1.90 -19.27 1.14
CA ARG A 5 0.78 -18.63 0.45
C ARG A 5 0.48 -17.22 0.98
N ILE A 6 0.58 -17.02 2.28
CA ILE A 6 0.41 -15.71 2.91
C ILE A 6 1.46 -14.72 2.41
N VAL A 7 2.73 -15.10 2.41
CA VAL A 7 3.82 -14.24 1.91
C VAL A 7 3.64 -13.94 0.43
N ARG A 8 3.27 -14.93 -0.38
CA ARG A 8 3.03 -14.75 -1.81
C ARG A 8 1.89 -13.76 -2.07
N LYS A 9 0.79 -13.88 -1.34
CA LYS A 9 -0.33 -12.95 -1.43
C LYS A 9 0.05 -11.54 -0.98
N ALA A 10 0.79 -11.43 0.11
CA ALA A 10 1.28 -10.15 0.62
C ALA A 10 2.24 -9.47 -0.37
N ALA A 11 3.04 -10.23 -1.11
CA ALA A 11 3.96 -9.68 -2.09
C ALA A 11 3.27 -9.02 -3.29
N ASP A 12 2.04 -9.39 -3.58
CA ASP A 12 1.23 -8.77 -4.65
C ASP A 12 0.62 -7.42 -4.22
N GLU A 13 0.52 -7.14 -2.94
CA GLU A 13 -0.17 -5.97 -2.41
C GLU A 13 0.44 -4.63 -2.86
N PRO A 14 1.76 -4.42 -2.83
CA PRO A 14 2.34 -3.16 -3.30
C PRO A 14 1.96 -2.83 -4.73
N LEU A 15 2.07 -3.79 -5.64
CA LEU A 15 1.69 -3.61 -7.04
C LEU A 15 0.19 -3.33 -7.19
N ARG A 16 -0.64 -4.09 -6.48
CA ARG A 16 -2.09 -3.91 -6.49
C ARG A 16 -2.48 -2.49 -6.08
N TRP A 17 -1.91 -2.00 -4.99
CA TRP A 17 -2.19 -0.65 -4.50
C TRP A 17 -1.66 0.46 -5.40
N ILE A 18 -0.49 0.27 -6.01
CA ILE A 18 0.03 1.21 -6.99
C ILE A 18 -0.93 1.34 -8.17
N ALA A 19 -1.44 0.23 -8.68
CA ALA A 19 -2.40 0.22 -9.78
C ALA A 19 -3.74 0.85 -9.37
N GLU A 20 -4.28 0.48 -8.22
CA GLU A 20 -5.53 1.04 -7.69
C GLU A 20 -5.44 2.56 -7.49
N ASN A 21 -4.34 3.04 -6.94
CA ASN A 21 -4.11 4.47 -6.74
C ASN A 21 -3.99 5.22 -8.08
N GLY A 22 -3.56 4.54 -9.12
CA GLY A 22 -3.54 5.06 -10.49
C GLY A 22 -4.87 4.97 -11.24
N GLY A 23 -5.91 4.46 -10.59
CA GLY A 23 -7.24 4.32 -11.20
C GLY A 23 -7.44 3.05 -12.03
N VAL A 24 -6.53 2.09 -11.95
CA VAL A 24 -6.59 0.82 -12.68
C VAL A 24 -6.94 -0.31 -11.70
N ASN A 25 -7.64 -1.35 -12.17
CA ASN A 25 -7.95 -2.51 -11.34
C ASN A 25 -6.67 -3.27 -10.99
N GLY A 26 -6.30 -3.27 -9.69
CA GLY A 26 -5.08 -3.87 -9.21
C GLY A 26 -4.99 -5.38 -9.40
N TYR A 27 -6.10 -6.10 -9.33
CA TYR A 27 -6.12 -7.54 -9.56
C TYR A 27 -5.83 -7.91 -11.01
N VAL A 28 -6.34 -7.12 -11.95
CA VAL A 28 -6.04 -7.31 -13.38
C VAL A 28 -4.56 -7.07 -13.66
N VAL A 29 -3.99 -6.02 -13.08
CA VAL A 29 -2.57 -5.68 -13.24
C VAL A 29 -1.67 -6.77 -12.64
N THR A 30 -1.95 -7.24 -11.43
CA THR A 30 -1.15 -8.30 -10.78
C THR A 30 -1.20 -9.60 -11.57
N THR A 31 -2.36 -9.98 -12.07
CA THR A 31 -2.52 -11.18 -12.90
C THR A 31 -1.72 -11.06 -14.19
N LYS A 32 -1.81 -9.92 -14.88
CA LYS A 32 -1.09 -9.69 -16.14
C LYS A 32 0.43 -9.67 -15.94
N VAL A 33 0.93 -9.03 -14.89
CA VAL A 33 2.36 -9.02 -14.58
C VAL A 33 2.86 -10.43 -14.30
N ARG A 34 2.09 -11.24 -13.61
CA ARG A 34 2.42 -12.63 -13.33
C ARG A 34 2.52 -13.47 -14.61
N GLU A 35 1.62 -13.25 -15.57
CA GLU A 35 1.62 -13.92 -16.88
C GLU A 35 2.82 -13.52 -17.74
N LEU A 36 3.31 -12.29 -17.62
CA LEU A 36 4.46 -11.81 -18.39
C LEU A 36 5.80 -12.41 -17.96
N GLY A 37 5.86 -13.00 -16.74
CA GLY A 37 7.03 -13.66 -16.21
C GLY A 37 8.01 -12.74 -15.50
N VAL A 38 9.12 -13.34 -15.07
CA VAL A 38 10.15 -12.67 -14.26
C VAL A 38 10.82 -11.54 -15.05
N GLY A 39 11.08 -10.44 -14.36
CA GLY A 39 11.72 -9.25 -14.93
C GLY A 39 10.76 -8.23 -15.50
N ASN A 40 9.49 -8.57 -15.65
CA ASN A 40 8.47 -7.65 -16.12
C ASN A 40 7.64 -7.08 -14.99
N GLY A 41 7.15 -5.88 -15.16
CA GLY A 41 6.31 -5.20 -14.21
C GLY A 41 5.34 -4.24 -14.89
N TYR A 42 4.72 -3.42 -14.07
CA TYR A 42 3.77 -2.41 -14.51
C TYR A 42 4.27 -1.01 -14.15
N ASN A 43 4.33 -0.13 -15.13
CA ASN A 43 4.67 1.28 -14.93
C ASN A 43 3.38 2.10 -14.81
N ALA A 44 3.05 2.52 -13.60
CA ALA A 44 1.83 3.27 -13.34
C ALA A 44 1.84 4.69 -13.94
N ALA A 45 3.01 5.26 -14.19
CA ALA A 45 3.12 6.58 -14.78
C ALA A 45 2.77 6.58 -16.27
N THR A 46 3.15 5.52 -16.99
CA THR A 46 2.90 5.38 -18.42
C THR A 46 1.78 4.39 -18.75
N GLU A 47 1.29 3.67 -17.74
CA GLU A 47 0.31 2.58 -17.89
C GLU A 47 0.81 1.46 -18.81
N GLU A 48 2.12 1.26 -18.87
CA GLU A 48 2.76 0.26 -19.72
C GLU A 48 3.28 -0.92 -18.91
N TYR A 49 3.23 -2.10 -19.52
CA TYR A 49 3.85 -3.32 -19.01
C TYR A 49 5.20 -3.54 -19.69
N GLY A 50 6.16 -4.11 -18.98
CA GLY A 50 7.43 -4.48 -19.57
C GLY A 50 8.57 -4.52 -18.58
N ASP A 51 9.78 -4.46 -19.08
CA ASP A 51 10.99 -4.44 -18.27
C ASP A 51 11.19 -3.08 -17.62
N LEU A 52 10.89 -3.00 -16.31
CA LEU A 52 11.00 -1.76 -15.54
C LEU A 52 12.45 -1.28 -15.41
N VAL A 53 13.41 -2.19 -15.43
CA VAL A 53 14.84 -1.83 -15.41
C VAL A 53 15.20 -1.04 -16.66
N ALA A 54 14.75 -1.50 -17.82
CA ALA A 54 14.95 -0.81 -19.09
C ALA A 54 14.22 0.54 -19.12
N GLN A 55 13.09 0.66 -18.41
CA GLN A 55 12.33 1.92 -18.31
C GLN A 55 12.88 2.88 -17.24
N GLY A 56 13.89 2.46 -16.49
CA GLY A 56 14.47 3.27 -15.42
C GLY A 56 13.65 3.32 -14.13
N VAL A 57 12.68 2.45 -13.96
CA VAL A 57 11.83 2.36 -12.76
C VAL A 57 12.44 1.33 -11.82
N LEU A 58 13.16 1.82 -10.83
CA LEU A 58 13.91 0.98 -9.89
C LEU A 58 13.76 1.49 -8.47
N ASP A 59 13.64 0.54 -7.52
CA ASP A 59 13.77 0.82 -6.11
C ASP A 59 15.11 0.30 -5.59
N PRO A 60 15.81 1.05 -4.72
CA PRO A 60 16.99 0.52 -4.04
C PRO A 60 16.64 -0.73 -3.21
N VAL A 61 17.43 -1.80 -3.35
CA VAL A 61 17.19 -3.05 -2.64
C VAL A 61 17.18 -2.85 -1.12
N LYS A 62 17.99 -1.94 -0.61
CA LYS A 62 18.01 -1.59 0.83
C LYS A 62 16.65 -1.11 1.32
N VAL A 63 15.95 -0.30 0.54
CA VAL A 63 14.62 0.23 0.89
C VAL A 63 13.58 -0.88 0.90
N THR A 64 13.52 -1.69 -0.14
CA THR A 64 12.56 -2.79 -0.24
C THR A 64 12.82 -3.86 0.81
N ARG A 65 14.07 -4.17 1.08
CA ARG A 65 14.45 -5.11 2.14
C ARG A 65 14.05 -4.59 3.51
N SER A 66 14.34 -3.32 3.81
CA SER A 66 13.98 -2.70 5.10
C SER A 66 12.46 -2.66 5.30
N ALA A 67 11.70 -2.36 4.26
CA ALA A 67 10.24 -2.38 4.31
C ALA A 67 9.72 -3.77 4.68
N LEU A 68 10.22 -4.81 4.03
CA LEU A 68 9.80 -6.19 4.31
C LEU A 68 10.20 -6.63 5.71
N VAL A 69 11.42 -6.37 6.15
CA VAL A 69 11.92 -6.74 7.48
C VAL A 69 11.12 -6.03 8.57
N ASN A 70 10.88 -4.73 8.43
CA ASN A 70 10.12 -3.95 9.41
C ASN A 70 8.65 -4.38 9.46
N ALA A 71 8.03 -4.62 8.33
CA ALA A 71 6.66 -5.11 8.26
C ALA A 71 6.51 -6.49 8.91
N SER A 72 7.42 -7.41 8.63
CA SER A 72 7.43 -8.76 9.22
C SER A 72 7.61 -8.71 10.74
N SER A 73 8.48 -7.84 11.24
CA SER A 73 8.74 -7.66 12.66
C SER A 73 7.49 -7.16 13.39
N ILE A 74 6.82 -6.15 12.85
CA ILE A 74 5.60 -5.58 13.43
C ILE A 74 4.46 -6.60 13.38
N ALA A 75 4.27 -7.26 12.26
CA ALA A 75 3.25 -8.29 12.10
C ALA A 75 3.45 -9.45 13.07
N GLY A 76 4.71 -9.89 13.27
CA GLY A 76 5.06 -10.92 14.24
C GLY A 76 4.70 -10.52 15.67
N MET A 77 4.96 -9.29 16.05
CA MET A 77 4.55 -8.77 17.36
C MET A 77 3.04 -8.75 17.55
N LEU A 78 2.29 -8.31 16.55
CA LEU A 78 0.83 -8.29 16.59
C LEU A 78 0.22 -9.69 16.69
N LEU A 79 0.78 -10.66 15.97
CA LEU A 79 0.31 -12.05 16.00
C LEU A 79 0.61 -12.76 17.30
N THR A 80 1.66 -12.36 18.02
CA THR A 80 2.07 -12.98 19.28
C THR A 80 1.45 -12.31 20.51
N THR A 81 0.81 -11.15 20.36
CA THR A 81 0.12 -10.44 21.43
C THR A 81 -1.38 -10.67 21.36
N GLU A 82 -2.01 -10.97 22.51
CA GLU A 82 -3.47 -11.15 22.59
C GLU A 82 -4.21 -9.81 22.59
N THR A 83 -3.55 -8.77 23.12
CA THR A 83 -4.15 -7.45 23.30
C THR A 83 -3.12 -6.36 22.99
N LEU A 84 -3.52 -5.42 22.17
CA LEU A 84 -2.76 -4.23 21.89
C LEU A 84 -3.46 -3.03 22.51
N ILE A 85 -2.73 -2.29 23.35
CA ILE A 85 -3.23 -1.07 23.96
C ILE A 85 -2.52 0.10 23.29
N VAL A 86 -3.27 0.91 22.56
CA VAL A 86 -2.79 2.10 21.89
C VAL A 86 -3.71 3.28 22.18
N ASP A 87 -3.17 4.48 22.07
CA ASP A 87 -4.00 5.66 22.14
C ASP A 87 -4.97 5.65 20.96
N LYS A 88 -6.26 5.74 21.28
CA LYS A 88 -7.26 5.92 20.24
C LYS A 88 -7.04 7.29 19.61
N PRO A 89 -6.84 7.37 18.29
CA PRO A 89 -6.79 8.67 17.65
C PRO A 89 -8.08 9.41 17.95
N GLU A 90 -7.95 10.62 18.51
CA GLU A 90 -9.10 11.49 18.67
C GLU A 90 -9.72 11.69 17.29
N GLU A 91 -11.00 11.30 17.20
CA GLU A 91 -11.79 11.75 16.05
C GLU A 91 -11.74 13.27 16.10
N GLU A 92 -11.02 13.88 15.17
CA GLU A 92 -11.20 15.31 14.94
C GLU A 92 -12.66 15.50 14.62
N GLU A 93 -13.42 16.00 15.60
CA GLU A 93 -14.74 16.49 15.31
C GLU A 93 -14.56 17.49 14.15
N PRO A 94 -15.25 17.27 13.03
CA PRO A 94 -15.19 18.28 11.99
C PRO A 94 -15.58 19.59 12.66
N GLU A 95 -14.64 20.52 12.70
CA GLU A 95 -14.95 21.89 13.15
C GLU A 95 -16.24 22.24 12.47
N ALA A 96 -17.28 22.49 13.27
CA ALA A 96 -18.56 22.87 12.73
C ALA A 96 -18.33 24.15 11.93
N ALA A 97 -17.98 23.95 10.66
CA ALA A 97 -17.79 25.04 9.72
C ALA A 97 -19.10 25.78 9.67
N GLY A 98 -19.16 26.91 10.26
CA GLY A 98 -20.35 27.74 10.27
C GLY A 98 -21.04 27.90 11.63
N GLY A 99 -20.52 27.31 12.68
CA GLY A 99 -21.00 27.56 14.02
C GLY A 99 -20.80 28.99 14.51
N HIS A 100 -20.23 29.83 13.73
CA HIS A 100 -19.96 31.22 14.07
C HIS A 100 -20.69 32.19 13.15
N GLY A 101 -21.94 31.93 12.95
CA GLY A 101 -22.80 32.96 12.50
C GLY A 101 -22.97 34.01 13.60
N HIS A 102 -22.01 34.86 13.76
CA HIS A 102 -22.20 36.04 14.58
C HIS A 102 -23.08 37.01 13.79
N GLY A 103 -24.35 36.81 13.95
CA GLY A 103 -25.29 37.83 13.60
C GLY A 103 -25.05 39.03 14.49
N HIS A 104 -24.22 39.95 14.09
CA HIS A 104 -24.23 41.26 14.65
C HIS A 104 -25.34 42.04 13.96
N GLY A 105 -26.53 41.77 14.45
CA GLY A 105 -27.65 42.66 14.12
C GLY A 105 -27.47 43.93 14.91
N HIS A 106 -27.28 45.02 14.23
CA HIS A 106 -27.54 46.36 14.76
C HIS A 106 -28.81 46.88 14.10
#